data_f2a22859d1a19d08d70191f7f104074d
#
_entry.id   f2a22859d1a19d08d70191f7f104074d
#
_cell.length_a   1.000
_cell.length_b   1.000
_cell.length_c   1.000
_cell.angle_alpha   90.00
_cell.angle_beta   90.00
_cell.angle_gamma   90.00
#
_symmetry.space_group_name_H-M   'P 1'
#
loop_
_entity.id
_entity.type
_entity.pdbx_description
1 polymer ?
#
loop_
_entity_poly.entity_id
_entity_poly.type
_entity_poly.pdbx_seq_one_letter_code
_entity_poly.pdbx_strand_id
1 'polypeptide(L)'
;MNGRKVVLFANTDWYLYNFRRSLAERLRQDGYEVVLLSPPGDCGGKLQALGFRWQAIPMQRRSLNPLRELTLLAWLVRFLQKEKPALLHAFTIKSAVYGSVASKLAGVPARINAVAGMGYVFTSRDRKARVLKPVVRQLMRLALNGNGSALILQNPDDATLFKEANIVSDSAIRLIKGSGVDCSRFNARTRSDTTSNEPLRVLLAARLLWDKGLAEYIAAVRTLAGEGRTIKFILAGSPDEGNPTSVPKQTVEGWVKEGLVEWRGHVWDMPALLSEVDVVVLPSYREGLPKTLIEAAACALPLVTTDVPGCREVVSKNGEDGLRVPVRDSVALTDAIRLLDDDRALCRKLGNAARARALSEFDENIVINKTLLVYNELLAAQMGFADDAAAEPDGRA
;
A
#
# COMPACT_ATOMS: atom_id res chain seq x y z
N MET A 1 30.87 1.57 -14.86
CA MET A 1 29.45 1.85 -15.26
C MET A 1 29.02 3.06 -14.47
N ASN A 2 28.84 4.22 -15.11
CA ASN A 2 28.29 5.37 -14.39
C ASN A 2 26.91 4.98 -13.84
N GLY A 3 26.74 5.04 -12.52
CA GLY A 3 25.55 4.58 -11.83
C GLY A 3 24.28 5.24 -12.39
N ARG A 4 23.39 4.44 -12.99
CA ARG A 4 22.13 4.94 -13.51
C ARG A 4 21.32 5.53 -12.34
N LYS A 5 20.90 6.77 -12.48
CA LYS A 5 20.11 7.45 -11.45
C LYS A 5 18.64 7.02 -11.51
N VAL A 6 18.09 6.69 -10.35
CA VAL A 6 16.67 6.36 -10.18
C VAL A 6 16.05 7.33 -9.17
N VAL A 7 14.90 7.90 -9.52
CA VAL A 7 14.11 8.74 -8.62
C VAL A 7 12.89 7.96 -8.14
N LEU A 8 12.75 7.81 -6.81
CA LEU A 8 11.56 7.27 -6.17
C LEU A 8 10.71 8.41 -5.61
N PHE A 9 9.51 8.60 -6.15
CA PHE A 9 8.65 9.73 -5.85
C PHE A 9 7.35 9.31 -5.17
N ALA A 10 7.10 9.78 -3.95
CA ALA A 10 5.86 9.52 -3.22
C ALA A 10 5.21 10.80 -2.67
N ASN A 11 3.95 10.68 -2.26
CA ASN A 11 3.17 11.78 -1.72
C ASN A 11 3.43 12.06 -0.22
N THR A 12 4.28 11.27 0.45
CA THR A 12 4.78 11.47 1.81
C THR A 12 6.14 10.79 1.98
N ASP A 13 7.00 11.35 2.83
CA ASP A 13 8.26 10.74 3.26
C ASP A 13 8.01 9.49 4.11
N TRP A 14 6.93 9.47 4.89
CA TRP A 14 6.47 8.30 5.64
C TRP A 14 6.24 7.09 4.72
N TYR A 15 5.64 7.32 3.52
CA TYR A 15 5.43 6.24 2.55
C TYR A 15 6.74 5.67 2.02
N LEU A 16 7.72 6.54 1.70
CA LEU A 16 9.04 6.11 1.26
C LEU A 16 9.74 5.30 2.35
N TYR A 17 9.72 5.77 3.59
CA TYR A 17 10.37 5.12 4.72
C TYR A 17 9.77 3.75 5.04
N ASN A 18 8.44 3.64 5.10
CA ASN A 18 7.77 2.42 5.57
C ASN A 18 7.45 1.41 4.47
N PHE A 19 7.43 1.83 3.19
CA PHE A 19 7.03 0.96 2.09
C PHE A 19 8.05 0.83 0.96
N ARG A 20 9.05 1.71 0.90
CA ARG A 20 9.98 1.74 -0.24
C ARG A 20 11.45 1.77 0.16
N ARG A 21 11.73 1.73 1.47
CA ARG A 21 13.10 1.70 1.98
C ARG A 21 13.87 0.49 1.46
N SER A 22 13.34 -0.71 1.60
CA SER A 22 14.00 -1.94 1.16
C SER A 22 14.26 -1.96 -0.36
N LEU A 23 13.32 -1.42 -1.17
CA LEU A 23 13.55 -1.23 -2.60
C LEU A 23 14.70 -0.24 -2.87
N ALA A 24 14.73 0.88 -2.14
CA ALA A 24 15.81 1.87 -2.27
C ALA A 24 17.17 1.31 -1.85
N GLU A 25 17.22 0.53 -0.76
CA GLU A 25 18.42 -0.18 -0.29
C GLU A 25 18.92 -1.16 -1.34
N ARG A 26 18.04 -1.97 -1.91
CA ARG A 26 18.39 -2.93 -2.96
C ARG A 26 18.89 -2.24 -4.23
N LEU A 27 18.24 -1.18 -4.69
CA LEU A 27 18.71 -0.40 -5.84
C LEU A 27 20.12 0.16 -5.61
N ARG A 28 20.40 0.67 -4.39
CA ARG A 28 21.73 1.14 -4.01
C ARG A 28 22.77 0.02 -4.03
N GLN A 29 22.41 -1.18 -3.52
CA GLN A 29 23.28 -2.37 -3.58
C GLN A 29 23.55 -2.80 -5.03
N ASP A 30 22.56 -2.68 -5.91
CA ASP A 30 22.68 -2.99 -7.33
C ASP A 30 23.43 -1.87 -8.13
N GLY A 31 23.98 -0.85 -7.43
CA GLY A 31 24.82 0.20 -8.01
C GLY A 31 24.07 1.40 -8.62
N TYR A 32 22.77 1.56 -8.31
CA TYR A 32 22.02 2.75 -8.74
C TYR A 32 22.27 3.94 -7.80
N GLU A 33 22.32 5.15 -8.35
CA GLU A 33 22.19 6.39 -7.59
C GLU A 33 20.69 6.61 -7.29
N VAL A 34 20.30 6.49 -6.03
CA VAL A 34 18.89 6.59 -5.62
C VAL A 34 18.59 7.96 -5.02
N VAL A 35 17.61 8.65 -5.60
CA VAL A 35 17.07 9.91 -5.05
C VAL A 35 15.64 9.69 -4.60
N LEU A 36 15.35 9.99 -3.33
CA LEU A 36 14.03 9.89 -2.73
C LEU A 36 13.35 11.27 -2.74
N LEU A 37 12.14 11.33 -3.28
CA LEU A 37 11.43 12.59 -3.52
C LEU A 37 10.05 12.56 -2.87
N SER A 38 9.77 13.49 -1.96
CA SER A 38 8.47 13.61 -1.30
C SER A 38 8.27 14.99 -0.68
N PRO A 39 7.03 15.38 -0.30
CA PRO A 39 6.82 16.48 0.63
C PRO A 39 7.59 16.26 1.95
N PRO A 40 7.94 17.34 2.68
CA PRO A 40 8.54 17.22 4.00
C PRO A 40 7.58 16.62 5.03
N GLY A 41 8.14 15.87 5.97
CA GLY A 41 7.46 15.25 7.10
C GLY A 41 8.48 14.66 8.08
N ASP A 42 8.02 13.78 8.98
CA ASP A 42 8.81 13.25 10.10
C ASP A 42 9.84 12.18 9.73
N CYS A 43 9.78 11.68 8.49
CA CYS A 43 10.63 10.58 8.04
C CYS A 43 11.76 11.01 7.09
N GLY A 44 11.75 12.25 6.57
CA GLY A 44 12.78 12.74 5.67
C GLY A 44 14.19 12.69 6.29
N GLY A 45 14.32 13.19 7.52
CA GLY A 45 15.57 13.11 8.27
C GLY A 45 16.03 11.67 8.56
N LYS A 46 15.09 10.75 8.82
CA LYS A 46 15.39 9.32 9.01
C LYS A 46 15.95 8.69 7.74
N LEU A 47 15.40 9.04 6.57
CA LEU A 47 15.91 8.58 5.26
C LEU A 47 17.33 9.09 5.01
N GLN A 48 17.62 10.37 5.34
CA GLN A 48 18.95 10.93 5.24
C GLN A 48 19.95 10.26 6.20
N ALA A 49 19.54 9.96 7.43
CA ALA A 49 20.35 9.24 8.41
C ALA A 49 20.73 7.82 7.94
N LEU A 50 19.92 7.20 7.07
CA LEU A 50 20.22 5.93 6.39
C LEU A 50 21.14 6.09 5.16
N GLY A 51 21.63 7.31 4.92
CA GLY A 51 22.53 7.63 3.80
C GLY A 51 21.84 7.80 2.44
N PHE A 52 20.52 7.99 2.40
CA PHE A 52 19.80 8.29 1.17
C PHE A 52 19.81 9.80 0.86
N ARG A 53 19.93 10.13 -0.40
CA ARG A 53 19.66 11.47 -0.89
C ARG A 53 18.14 11.67 -0.93
N TRP A 54 17.59 12.32 0.10
CA TRP A 54 16.20 12.73 0.15
C TRP A 54 16.07 14.21 -0.17
N GLN A 55 15.08 14.53 -1.02
CA GLN A 55 14.79 15.89 -1.47
C GLN A 55 13.33 16.23 -1.18
N ALA A 56 13.10 17.27 -0.39
CA ALA A 56 11.77 17.82 -0.14
C ALA A 56 11.22 18.53 -1.39
N ILE A 57 9.92 18.38 -1.66
CA ILE A 57 9.22 19.01 -2.77
C ILE A 57 8.05 19.86 -2.28
N PRO A 58 7.65 20.91 -3.02
CA PRO A 58 6.56 21.80 -2.65
C PRO A 58 5.18 21.19 -2.99
N MET A 59 4.94 19.92 -2.62
CA MET A 59 3.67 19.24 -2.89
C MET A 59 2.78 19.25 -1.65
N GLN A 60 1.54 19.65 -1.81
CA GLN A 60 0.50 19.48 -0.80
C GLN A 60 -0.40 18.30 -1.19
N ARG A 61 -0.45 17.28 -0.33
CA ARG A 61 -1.12 15.99 -0.60
C ARG A 61 -2.56 16.14 -1.08
N ARG A 62 -3.32 17.08 -0.51
CA ARG A 62 -4.76 17.28 -0.74
C ARG A 62 -5.10 18.55 -1.54
N SER A 63 -4.12 19.33 -1.93
CA SER A 63 -4.36 20.55 -2.71
C SER A 63 -4.93 20.22 -4.09
N LEU A 64 -5.90 21.03 -4.50
CA LEU A 64 -6.46 21.10 -5.85
C LEU A 64 -6.32 22.53 -6.42
N ASN A 65 -5.51 23.39 -5.79
CA ASN A 65 -5.28 24.76 -6.24
C ASN A 65 -4.43 24.76 -7.51
N PRO A 66 -4.97 25.24 -8.67
CA PRO A 66 -4.29 25.14 -9.97
C PRO A 66 -2.91 25.79 -9.99
N LEU A 67 -2.74 26.94 -9.33
CA LEU A 67 -1.45 27.67 -9.31
C LEU A 67 -0.38 26.89 -8.55
N ARG A 68 -0.74 26.30 -7.42
CA ARG A 68 0.17 25.43 -6.65
C ARG A 68 0.54 24.17 -7.42
N GLU A 69 -0.42 23.58 -8.12
CA GLU A 69 -0.19 22.39 -8.92
C GLU A 69 0.71 22.70 -10.14
N LEU A 70 0.54 23.84 -10.79
CA LEU A 70 1.45 24.31 -11.85
C LEU A 70 2.86 24.58 -11.32
N THR A 71 2.99 25.20 -10.15
CA THR A 71 4.28 25.44 -9.49
C THR A 71 4.98 24.11 -9.17
N LEU A 72 4.24 23.11 -8.65
CA LEU A 72 4.75 21.77 -8.41
C LEU A 72 5.26 21.12 -9.70
N LEU A 73 4.45 21.19 -10.77
CA LEU A 73 4.83 20.60 -12.07
C LEU A 73 6.09 21.27 -12.64
N ALA A 74 6.15 22.59 -12.63
CA ALA A 74 7.32 23.33 -13.10
C ALA A 74 8.59 23.00 -12.29
N TRP A 75 8.43 22.87 -10.96
CA TRP A 75 9.52 22.45 -10.08
C TRP A 75 10.02 21.04 -10.42
N LEU A 76 9.08 20.08 -10.58
CA LEU A 76 9.41 18.69 -10.94
C LEU A 76 10.13 18.60 -12.29
N VAL A 77 9.65 19.33 -13.30
CA VAL A 77 10.29 19.35 -14.62
C VAL A 77 11.74 19.84 -14.52
N ARG A 78 11.97 20.99 -13.84
CA ARG A 78 13.33 21.54 -13.65
C ARG A 78 14.23 20.59 -12.88
N PHE A 79 13.68 19.96 -11.83
CA PHE A 79 14.40 18.96 -11.02
C PHE A 79 14.83 17.77 -11.90
N LEU A 80 13.91 17.19 -12.65
CA LEU A 80 14.20 16.02 -13.51
C LEU A 80 15.15 16.38 -14.67
N GLN A 81 15.05 17.58 -15.25
CA GLN A 81 16.00 18.07 -16.26
C GLN A 81 17.42 18.23 -15.71
N LYS A 82 17.54 18.67 -14.46
CA LYS A 82 18.82 18.80 -13.76
C LYS A 82 19.41 17.44 -13.39
N GLU A 83 18.57 16.55 -12.81
CA GLU A 83 19.02 15.25 -12.31
C GLU A 83 19.24 14.22 -13.41
N LYS A 84 18.54 14.33 -14.54
CA LYS A 84 18.58 13.43 -15.70
C LYS A 84 18.52 11.94 -15.29
N PRO A 85 17.49 11.53 -14.51
CA PRO A 85 17.39 10.14 -14.08
C PRO A 85 17.11 9.23 -15.28
N ALA A 86 17.63 8.01 -15.23
CA ALA A 86 17.30 6.96 -16.19
C ALA A 86 15.86 6.45 -15.99
N LEU A 87 15.34 6.54 -14.76
CA LEU A 87 14.01 6.07 -14.42
C LEU A 87 13.40 6.90 -13.28
N LEU A 88 12.10 7.22 -13.42
CA LEU A 88 11.26 7.71 -12.34
C LEU A 88 10.25 6.61 -11.93
N HIS A 89 10.23 6.22 -10.65
CA HIS A 89 9.18 5.39 -10.09
C HIS A 89 8.32 6.20 -9.13
N ALA A 90 7.09 6.47 -9.51
CA ALA A 90 6.13 7.26 -8.75
C ALA A 90 5.11 6.36 -8.03
N PHE A 91 4.80 6.71 -6.79
CA PHE A 91 3.88 5.97 -5.92
C PHE A 91 2.67 6.83 -5.56
N THR A 92 1.48 6.25 -5.59
CA THR A 92 0.19 6.91 -5.40
C THR A 92 -0.27 7.74 -6.61
N ILE A 93 -1.57 7.95 -6.74
CA ILE A 93 -2.18 8.58 -7.93
C ILE A 93 -1.60 9.97 -8.22
N LYS A 94 -1.52 10.85 -7.20
CA LYS A 94 -1.03 12.23 -7.41
C LYS A 94 0.43 12.23 -7.89
N SER A 95 1.30 11.47 -7.22
CA SER A 95 2.71 11.35 -7.63
C SER A 95 2.85 10.71 -9.01
N ALA A 96 2.04 9.69 -9.34
CA ALA A 96 2.04 9.04 -10.63
C ALA A 96 1.68 10.01 -11.77
N VAL A 97 0.61 10.79 -11.61
CA VAL A 97 0.16 11.76 -12.63
C VAL A 97 1.20 12.86 -12.82
N TYR A 98 1.57 13.57 -11.74
CA TYR A 98 2.54 14.69 -11.84
C TYR A 98 3.94 14.22 -12.22
N GLY A 99 4.39 13.10 -11.66
CA GLY A 99 5.68 12.50 -12.00
C GLY A 99 5.75 12.09 -13.47
N SER A 100 4.70 11.47 -14.00
CA SER A 100 4.66 11.07 -15.41
C SER A 100 4.61 12.24 -16.37
N VAL A 101 3.81 13.27 -16.07
CA VAL A 101 3.75 14.49 -16.89
C VAL A 101 5.11 15.21 -16.86
N ALA A 102 5.68 15.41 -15.68
CA ALA A 102 7.00 16.03 -15.53
C ALA A 102 8.10 15.24 -16.24
N SER A 103 8.07 13.91 -16.16
CA SER A 103 9.03 13.04 -16.85
C SER A 103 8.95 13.16 -18.36
N LYS A 104 7.75 13.22 -18.93
CA LYS A 104 7.56 13.43 -20.37
C LYS A 104 8.14 14.77 -20.82
N LEU A 105 7.87 15.84 -20.07
CA LEU A 105 8.37 17.18 -20.36
C LEU A 105 9.89 17.32 -20.14
N ALA A 106 10.44 16.55 -19.22
CA ALA A 106 11.88 16.55 -18.92
C ALA A 106 12.71 15.56 -19.75
N GLY A 107 12.06 14.71 -20.57
CA GLY A 107 12.76 13.71 -21.38
C GLY A 107 13.29 12.51 -20.57
N VAL A 108 12.66 12.17 -19.41
CA VAL A 108 13.04 10.97 -18.64
C VAL A 108 12.63 9.72 -19.42
N PRO A 109 13.56 8.81 -19.74
CA PRO A 109 13.31 7.73 -20.69
C PRO A 109 12.35 6.67 -20.14
N ALA A 110 12.45 6.30 -18.87
CA ALA A 110 11.64 5.26 -18.27
C ALA A 110 10.79 5.78 -17.10
N ARG A 111 9.52 5.36 -17.03
CA ARG A 111 8.57 5.74 -15.99
C ARG A 111 7.81 4.53 -15.47
N ILE A 112 7.82 4.35 -14.17
CA ILE A 112 6.98 3.36 -13.50
C ILE A 112 6.05 4.07 -12.55
N ASN A 113 4.79 3.68 -12.59
CA ASN A 113 3.74 4.23 -11.73
C ASN A 113 3.14 3.11 -10.91
N ALA A 114 3.27 3.16 -9.60
CA ALA A 114 2.64 2.19 -8.70
C ALA A 114 1.44 2.85 -8.01
N VAL A 115 0.24 2.38 -8.38
CA VAL A 115 -1.02 2.87 -7.82
C VAL A 115 -1.60 1.83 -6.90
N ALA A 116 -1.59 2.14 -5.59
CA ALA A 116 -2.19 1.31 -4.55
C ALA A 116 -3.61 1.79 -4.27
N GLY A 117 -4.60 1.08 -4.81
CA GLY A 117 -6.02 1.43 -4.69
C GLY A 117 -6.44 2.59 -5.61
N MET A 118 -7.71 2.62 -5.95
CA MET A 118 -8.27 3.56 -6.93
C MET A 118 -8.44 5.01 -6.41
N GLY A 119 -8.21 5.24 -5.11
CA GLY A 119 -8.43 6.54 -4.49
C GLY A 119 -9.91 6.98 -4.45
N TYR A 120 -10.17 8.01 -3.66
CA TYR A 120 -11.51 8.55 -3.40
C TYR A 120 -12.33 8.85 -4.67
N VAL A 121 -11.70 9.42 -5.70
CA VAL A 121 -12.39 9.85 -6.93
C VAL A 121 -13.08 8.70 -7.67
N PHE A 122 -12.50 7.50 -7.62
CA PHE A 122 -13.05 6.32 -8.32
C PHE A 122 -13.97 5.49 -7.44
N THR A 123 -13.82 5.56 -6.12
CA THR A 123 -14.56 4.73 -5.15
C THR A 123 -15.75 5.45 -4.52
N SER A 124 -15.70 6.79 -4.41
CA SER A 124 -16.78 7.59 -3.85
C SER A 124 -17.98 7.70 -4.81
N ARG A 125 -19.19 7.67 -4.21
CA ARG A 125 -20.47 7.91 -4.90
C ARG A 125 -20.90 9.38 -4.84
N ASP A 126 -20.11 10.26 -4.23
CA ASP A 126 -20.42 11.68 -4.09
C ASP A 126 -20.55 12.40 -5.42
N ARG A 127 -21.39 13.45 -5.46
CA ARG A 127 -21.58 14.28 -6.66
C ARG A 127 -20.25 14.89 -7.14
N LYS A 128 -19.39 15.35 -6.21
CA LYS A 128 -18.06 15.92 -6.52
C LYS A 128 -17.15 14.87 -7.19
N ALA A 129 -17.08 13.66 -6.64
CA ALA A 129 -16.30 12.58 -7.22
C ALA A 129 -16.81 12.21 -8.62
N ARG A 130 -18.13 12.17 -8.82
CA ARG A 130 -18.76 11.87 -10.13
C ARG A 130 -18.37 12.87 -11.20
N VAL A 131 -18.36 14.16 -10.88
CA VAL A 131 -17.97 15.25 -11.82
C VAL A 131 -16.45 15.22 -12.10
N LEU A 132 -15.62 14.94 -11.09
CA LEU A 132 -14.17 14.90 -11.24
C LEU A 132 -13.67 13.61 -11.94
N LYS A 133 -14.40 12.52 -11.85
CA LYS A 133 -13.99 11.21 -12.40
C LYS A 133 -13.57 11.25 -13.88
N PRO A 134 -14.34 11.84 -14.81
CA PRO A 134 -13.94 11.89 -16.22
C PRO A 134 -12.67 12.72 -16.43
N VAL A 135 -12.52 13.83 -15.72
CA VAL A 135 -11.33 14.70 -15.81
C VAL A 135 -10.09 13.96 -15.30
N VAL A 136 -10.19 13.36 -14.12
CA VAL A 136 -9.08 12.57 -13.53
C VAL A 136 -8.73 11.38 -14.42
N ARG A 137 -9.74 10.68 -14.96
CA ARG A 137 -9.53 9.58 -15.92
C ARG A 137 -8.74 10.05 -17.15
N GLN A 138 -9.12 11.18 -17.75
CA GLN A 138 -8.43 11.70 -18.92
C GLN A 138 -6.99 12.15 -18.59
N LEU A 139 -6.80 12.81 -17.45
CA LEU A 139 -5.45 13.18 -16.97
C LEU A 139 -4.58 11.94 -16.74
N MET A 140 -5.12 10.89 -16.12
CA MET A 140 -4.40 9.63 -15.92
C MET A 140 -4.07 8.97 -17.27
N ARG A 141 -5.01 8.96 -18.20
CA ARG A 141 -4.79 8.41 -19.55
C ARG A 141 -3.63 9.13 -20.27
N LEU A 142 -3.60 10.45 -20.21
CA LEU A 142 -2.53 11.25 -20.82
C LEU A 142 -1.19 11.08 -20.09
N ALA A 143 -1.22 10.98 -18.76
CA ALA A 143 -0.01 10.89 -17.94
C ALA A 143 0.64 9.48 -18.03
N LEU A 144 -0.15 8.42 -17.81
CA LEU A 144 0.37 7.08 -17.55
C LEU A 144 0.71 6.28 -18.82
N ASN A 145 0.20 6.69 -19.99
CA ASN A 145 0.51 6.02 -21.26
C ASN A 145 1.75 6.59 -21.94
N GLY A 146 2.23 5.87 -22.94
CA GLY A 146 3.34 6.22 -23.82
C GLY A 146 4.54 5.30 -23.66
N ASN A 147 5.48 5.41 -24.60
CA ASN A 147 6.69 4.60 -24.64
C ASN A 147 7.49 4.75 -23.34
N GLY A 148 8.12 3.67 -22.88
CA GLY A 148 8.90 3.65 -21.66
C GLY A 148 8.06 3.83 -20.37
N SER A 149 6.75 3.53 -20.39
CA SER A 149 5.87 3.64 -19.24
C SER A 149 5.29 2.28 -18.82
N ALA A 150 5.31 1.98 -17.53
CA ALA A 150 4.60 0.85 -16.94
C ALA A 150 3.75 1.28 -15.75
N LEU A 151 2.63 0.59 -15.54
CA LEU A 151 1.74 0.77 -14.41
C LEU A 151 1.74 -0.50 -13.56
N ILE A 152 2.18 -0.38 -12.32
CA ILE A 152 2.10 -1.45 -11.32
C ILE A 152 0.79 -1.31 -10.55
N LEU A 153 -0.02 -2.36 -10.58
CA LEU A 153 -1.23 -2.53 -9.79
C LEU A 153 -1.07 -3.70 -8.84
N GLN A 154 -1.80 -3.68 -7.72
CA GLN A 154 -1.58 -4.61 -6.62
C GLN A 154 -2.56 -5.79 -6.59
N ASN A 155 -3.68 -5.68 -7.30
CA ASN A 155 -4.70 -6.70 -7.37
C ASN A 155 -5.36 -6.77 -8.76
N PRO A 156 -5.93 -7.93 -9.15
CA PRO A 156 -6.57 -8.11 -10.46
C PRO A 156 -7.79 -7.22 -10.69
N ASP A 157 -8.57 -6.94 -9.63
CA ASP A 157 -9.78 -6.11 -9.74
C ASP A 157 -9.43 -4.67 -10.16
N ASP A 158 -8.36 -4.10 -9.59
CA ASP A 158 -7.89 -2.78 -10.01
C ASP A 158 -7.34 -2.83 -11.44
N ALA A 159 -6.66 -3.91 -11.85
CA ALA A 159 -6.19 -4.07 -13.22
C ALA A 159 -7.38 -4.10 -14.21
N THR A 160 -8.42 -4.85 -13.92
CA THR A 160 -9.65 -4.91 -14.72
C THR A 160 -10.30 -3.52 -14.82
N LEU A 161 -10.43 -2.80 -13.71
CA LEU A 161 -10.99 -1.44 -13.71
C LEU A 161 -10.19 -0.45 -14.57
N PHE A 162 -8.85 -0.52 -14.54
CA PHE A 162 -8.01 0.35 -15.38
C PHE A 162 -8.14 0.01 -16.87
N LYS A 163 -8.26 -1.28 -17.22
CA LYS A 163 -8.52 -1.77 -18.57
C LYS A 163 -9.88 -1.31 -19.10
N GLU A 164 -10.97 -1.62 -18.39
CA GLU A 164 -12.33 -1.23 -18.73
C GLU A 164 -12.52 0.28 -18.86
N ALA A 165 -11.86 1.03 -17.98
CA ALA A 165 -11.85 2.49 -18.07
C ALA A 165 -10.97 3.03 -19.22
N ASN A 166 -10.25 2.18 -19.95
CA ASN A 166 -9.29 2.57 -20.98
C ASN A 166 -8.29 3.64 -20.50
N ILE A 167 -7.80 3.50 -19.24
CA ILE A 167 -6.86 4.46 -18.65
C ILE A 167 -5.45 4.17 -19.16
N VAL A 168 -5.07 2.89 -19.25
CA VAL A 168 -3.74 2.43 -19.67
C VAL A 168 -3.88 1.21 -20.58
N SER A 169 -2.98 1.04 -21.54
CA SER A 169 -2.91 -0.15 -22.38
C SER A 169 -2.59 -1.40 -21.56
N ASP A 170 -3.16 -2.54 -21.93
CA ASP A 170 -2.93 -3.82 -21.24
C ASP A 170 -1.46 -4.18 -21.17
N SER A 171 -0.71 -3.93 -22.24
CA SER A 171 0.72 -4.19 -22.33
C SER A 171 1.57 -3.40 -21.32
N ALA A 172 1.06 -2.27 -20.83
CA ALA A 172 1.76 -1.46 -19.82
C ALA A 172 1.45 -1.87 -18.38
N ILE A 173 0.42 -2.70 -18.13
CA ILE A 173 0.04 -3.12 -16.78
C ILE A 173 0.95 -4.26 -16.29
N ARG A 174 1.44 -4.13 -15.06
CA ARG A 174 2.19 -5.15 -14.32
C ARG A 174 1.50 -5.39 -12.99
N LEU A 175 1.18 -6.65 -12.68
CA LEU A 175 0.58 -7.03 -11.42
C LEU A 175 1.69 -7.41 -10.42
N ILE A 176 1.90 -6.57 -9.41
CA ILE A 176 2.88 -6.79 -8.34
C ILE A 176 2.20 -6.56 -7.00
N LYS A 177 2.18 -7.60 -6.16
CA LYS A 177 1.42 -7.62 -4.90
C LYS A 177 2.08 -6.75 -3.82
N GLY A 178 1.69 -5.49 -3.73
CA GLY A 178 2.06 -4.56 -2.66
C GLY A 178 3.50 -4.05 -2.67
N SER A 179 4.03 -3.83 -1.47
CA SER A 179 5.43 -3.44 -1.23
C SER A 179 6.28 -4.58 -0.70
N GLY A 180 5.65 -5.71 -0.42
CA GLY A 180 6.25 -6.78 0.35
C GLY A 180 6.35 -6.48 1.85
N VAL A 181 6.71 -7.50 2.59
CA VAL A 181 6.98 -7.46 4.03
C VAL A 181 8.26 -8.25 4.29
N ASP A 182 9.13 -7.71 5.13
CA ASP A 182 10.31 -8.42 5.63
C ASP A 182 9.87 -9.56 6.54
N CYS A 183 9.72 -10.77 5.98
CA CYS A 183 9.28 -11.95 6.70
C CYS A 183 10.31 -12.46 7.74
N SER A 184 11.55 -11.96 7.73
CA SER A 184 12.53 -12.25 8.76
C SER A 184 12.30 -11.41 10.01
N ARG A 185 11.91 -10.16 9.84
CA ARG A 185 11.53 -9.24 10.92
C ARG A 185 10.15 -9.58 11.51
N PHE A 186 9.18 -9.94 10.65
CA PHE A 186 7.86 -10.42 11.03
C PHE A 186 7.90 -11.94 11.15
N ASN A 187 8.35 -12.42 12.30
CA ASN A 187 8.56 -13.85 12.51
C ASN A 187 7.45 -14.46 13.38
N ALA A 188 7.09 -15.71 13.07
CA ALA A 188 6.17 -16.46 13.92
C ALA A 188 6.78 -16.59 15.32
N ARG A 189 6.07 -16.16 16.33
CA ARG A 189 6.40 -16.52 17.70
C ARG A 189 6.21 -18.02 17.86
N THR A 190 7.19 -18.72 18.39
CA THR A 190 6.98 -19.94 19.14
C THR A 190 6.21 -19.56 20.41
N ARG A 191 4.91 -19.32 20.28
CA ARG A 191 4.06 -19.29 21.46
C ARG A 191 4.02 -20.74 21.96
N SER A 192 4.67 -20.99 23.08
CA SER A 192 4.34 -22.14 23.91
C SER A 192 2.81 -22.16 24.02
N ASP A 193 2.20 -23.32 23.81
CA ASP A 193 0.76 -23.54 23.83
C ASP A 193 0.09 -22.60 24.82
N THR A 194 -0.54 -21.54 24.29
CA THR A 194 -1.38 -20.70 25.11
C THR A 194 -2.44 -21.64 25.67
N THR A 195 -2.33 -21.88 26.96
CA THR A 195 -3.32 -22.65 27.69
C THR A 195 -4.69 -22.11 27.31
N SER A 196 -5.63 -22.97 26.99
CA SER A 196 -7.00 -22.67 26.52
C SER A 196 -7.78 -21.65 27.38
N ASN A 197 -7.19 -21.17 28.48
CA ASN A 197 -7.80 -20.31 29.48
C ASN A 197 -7.46 -18.80 29.36
N GLU A 198 -6.52 -18.39 28.47
CA GLU A 198 -6.26 -16.95 28.29
C GLU A 198 -7.27 -16.30 27.34
N PRO A 199 -7.74 -15.07 27.64
CA PRO A 199 -8.59 -14.31 26.75
C PRO A 199 -8.01 -14.18 25.33
N LEU A 200 -8.84 -14.39 24.31
CA LEU A 200 -8.45 -14.11 22.92
C LEU A 200 -8.14 -12.62 22.76
N ARG A 201 -7.02 -12.29 22.13
CA ARG A 201 -6.62 -10.91 21.82
C ARG A 201 -6.82 -10.64 20.34
N VAL A 202 -7.78 -9.80 20.03
CA VAL A 202 -8.18 -9.47 18.65
C VAL A 202 -7.72 -8.06 18.31
N LEU A 203 -6.89 -7.91 17.27
CA LEU A 203 -6.34 -6.62 16.83
C LEU A 203 -7.01 -6.15 15.54
N LEU A 204 -7.42 -4.88 15.52
CA LEU A 204 -7.61 -4.11 14.30
C LEU A 204 -6.53 -3.02 14.24
N ALA A 205 -5.64 -3.09 13.24
CA ALA A 205 -4.58 -2.11 13.05
C ALA A 205 -4.70 -1.45 11.66
N ALA A 206 -5.12 -0.18 11.64
CA ALA A 206 -5.32 0.61 10.42
C ALA A 206 -5.39 2.10 10.77
N ARG A 207 -5.37 2.98 9.75
CA ARG A 207 -5.87 4.34 9.95
C ARG A 207 -7.33 4.28 10.41
N LEU A 208 -7.71 5.10 11.39
CA LEU A 208 -9.06 5.07 11.94
C LEU A 208 -10.05 5.78 11.01
N LEU A 209 -10.46 5.05 9.97
CA LEU A 209 -11.44 5.48 8.96
C LEU A 209 -12.64 4.54 9.00
N TRP A 210 -13.84 5.05 8.81
CA TRP A 210 -15.04 4.23 8.71
C TRP A 210 -14.94 3.16 7.63
N ASP A 211 -14.24 3.47 6.51
CA ASP A 211 -14.01 2.51 5.41
C ASP A 211 -13.13 1.30 5.80
N LYS A 212 -12.52 1.33 6.99
CA LYS A 212 -11.78 0.19 7.55
C LYS A 212 -12.66 -0.79 8.33
N GLY A 213 -13.99 -0.53 8.36
CA GLY A 213 -14.95 -1.41 8.99
C GLY A 213 -14.98 -1.28 10.52
N LEU A 214 -14.62 -0.08 11.05
CA LEU A 214 -14.65 0.14 12.49
C LEU A 214 -16.06 0.04 13.07
N ALA A 215 -17.09 0.41 12.31
CA ALA A 215 -18.47 0.27 12.77
C ALA A 215 -18.83 -1.20 13.00
N GLU A 216 -18.48 -2.07 12.06
CA GLU A 216 -18.70 -3.52 12.13
C GLU A 216 -17.87 -4.16 13.25
N TYR A 217 -16.62 -3.70 13.39
CA TYR A 217 -15.74 -4.18 14.47
C TYR A 217 -16.31 -3.85 15.84
N ILE A 218 -16.73 -2.62 16.09
CA ILE A 218 -17.34 -2.21 17.39
C ILE A 218 -18.69 -2.89 17.61
N ALA A 219 -19.49 -3.11 16.58
CA ALA A 219 -20.73 -3.88 16.70
C ALA A 219 -20.45 -5.33 17.13
N ALA A 220 -19.45 -5.99 16.53
CA ALA A 220 -19.02 -7.33 16.93
C ALA A 220 -18.52 -7.37 18.39
N VAL A 221 -17.72 -6.36 18.78
CA VAL A 221 -17.24 -6.22 20.18
C VAL A 221 -18.42 -6.18 21.16
N ARG A 222 -19.43 -5.35 20.88
CA ARG A 222 -20.62 -5.22 21.76
C ARG A 222 -21.40 -6.52 21.84
N THR A 223 -21.59 -7.21 20.73
CA THR A 223 -22.31 -8.49 20.69
C THR A 223 -21.58 -9.55 21.52
N LEU A 224 -20.29 -9.73 21.30
CA LEU A 224 -19.48 -10.74 22.01
C LEU A 224 -19.35 -10.45 23.52
N ALA A 225 -19.25 -9.16 23.89
CA ALA A 225 -19.30 -8.75 25.30
C ALA A 225 -20.66 -9.01 25.93
N GLY A 226 -21.76 -8.77 25.20
CA GLY A 226 -23.13 -9.09 25.64
C GLY A 226 -23.38 -10.59 25.81
N GLU A 227 -22.66 -11.45 25.09
CA GLU A 227 -22.64 -12.90 25.26
C GLU A 227 -21.82 -13.37 26.48
N GLY A 228 -21.17 -12.44 27.21
CA GLY A 228 -20.32 -12.75 28.35
C GLY A 228 -18.97 -13.34 27.99
N ARG A 229 -18.52 -13.22 26.73
CA ARG A 229 -17.20 -13.72 26.29
C ARG A 229 -16.07 -12.82 26.79
N THR A 230 -15.00 -13.45 27.26
CA THR A 230 -13.80 -12.73 27.73
C THR A 230 -12.80 -12.62 26.58
N ILE A 231 -13.00 -11.63 25.69
CA ILE A 231 -12.12 -11.33 24.54
C ILE A 231 -11.53 -9.93 24.75
N LYS A 232 -10.23 -9.77 24.50
CA LYS A 232 -9.56 -8.45 24.54
C LYS A 232 -9.50 -7.88 23.13
N PHE A 233 -10.17 -6.76 22.90
CA PHE A 233 -10.17 -6.07 21.62
C PHE A 233 -9.19 -4.90 21.65
N ILE A 234 -8.26 -4.90 20.69
CA ILE A 234 -7.19 -3.92 20.57
C ILE A 234 -7.37 -3.14 19.27
N LEU A 235 -7.26 -1.82 19.37
CA LEU A 235 -7.34 -0.92 18.25
C LEU A 235 -6.00 -0.16 18.12
N ALA A 236 -5.32 -0.29 17.00
CA ALA A 236 -4.08 0.42 16.71
C ALA A 236 -4.24 1.33 15.48
N GLY A 237 -3.76 2.56 15.60
CA GLY A 237 -3.84 3.58 14.56
C GLY A 237 -4.36 4.91 15.09
N SER A 238 -4.32 5.92 14.21
CA SER A 238 -4.78 7.27 14.52
C SER A 238 -5.85 7.73 13.53
N PRO A 239 -6.74 8.63 13.93
CA PRO A 239 -7.59 9.37 13.01
C PRO A 239 -6.76 10.04 11.92
N ASP A 240 -7.29 10.12 10.69
CA ASP A 240 -6.64 10.80 9.56
C ASP A 240 -7.31 12.16 9.37
N GLU A 241 -6.83 13.16 10.13
CA GLU A 241 -7.40 14.50 10.12
C GLU A 241 -7.56 15.07 8.72
N GLY A 242 -8.73 15.65 8.45
CA GLY A 242 -9.13 16.18 7.13
C GLY A 242 -9.51 15.09 6.11
N ASN A 243 -9.56 13.82 6.48
CA ASN A 243 -10.19 12.78 5.67
C ASN A 243 -11.69 12.72 6.01
N PRO A 244 -12.60 12.83 5.02
CA PRO A 244 -14.04 12.84 5.29
C PRO A 244 -14.58 11.55 5.91
N THR A 245 -13.86 10.44 5.78
CA THR A 245 -14.22 9.15 6.38
C THR A 245 -13.47 8.87 7.68
N SER A 246 -12.74 9.85 8.23
CA SER A 246 -12.04 9.71 9.50
C SER A 246 -13.00 9.52 10.67
N VAL A 247 -12.71 8.55 11.55
CA VAL A 247 -13.44 8.42 12.82
C VAL A 247 -12.98 9.54 13.75
N PRO A 248 -13.91 10.33 14.32
CA PRO A 248 -13.54 11.37 15.26
C PRO A 248 -12.82 10.80 16.49
N LYS A 249 -11.79 11.49 16.96
CA LYS A 249 -11.02 11.06 18.14
C LYS A 249 -11.91 10.83 19.37
N GLN A 250 -12.87 11.73 19.60
CA GLN A 250 -13.84 11.61 20.69
C GLN A 250 -14.67 10.33 20.62
N THR A 251 -15.00 9.84 19.42
CA THR A 251 -15.71 8.58 19.23
C THR A 251 -14.87 7.40 19.70
N VAL A 252 -13.57 7.40 19.33
CA VAL A 252 -12.64 6.34 19.78
C VAL A 252 -12.44 6.38 21.30
N GLU A 253 -12.28 7.56 21.87
CA GLU A 253 -12.20 7.76 23.33
C GLU A 253 -13.47 7.31 24.05
N GLY A 254 -14.64 7.47 23.41
CA GLY A 254 -15.90 6.93 23.90
C GLY A 254 -15.87 5.41 23.99
N TRP A 255 -15.45 4.70 22.97
CA TRP A 255 -15.32 3.24 22.99
C TRP A 255 -14.34 2.73 24.07
N VAL A 256 -13.26 3.46 24.32
CA VAL A 256 -12.31 3.15 25.41
C VAL A 256 -12.98 3.33 26.78
N LYS A 257 -13.75 4.43 26.97
CA LYS A 257 -14.48 4.69 28.23
C LYS A 257 -15.58 3.65 28.49
N GLU A 258 -16.21 3.16 27.42
CA GLU A 258 -17.19 2.06 27.52
C GLU A 258 -16.51 0.70 27.82
N GLY A 259 -15.17 0.62 27.81
CA GLY A 259 -14.43 -0.62 28.03
C GLY A 259 -14.48 -1.59 26.85
N LEU A 260 -14.87 -1.13 25.64
CA LEU A 260 -15.03 -1.96 24.46
C LEU A 260 -13.68 -2.33 23.81
N VAL A 261 -12.74 -1.39 23.78
CA VAL A 261 -11.44 -1.57 23.14
C VAL A 261 -10.29 -0.93 23.92
N GLU A 262 -9.11 -1.51 23.82
CA GLU A 262 -7.86 -0.89 24.20
C GLU A 262 -7.27 -0.14 22.99
N TRP A 263 -7.17 1.18 23.07
CA TRP A 263 -6.61 1.99 21.98
C TRP A 263 -5.13 2.30 22.19
N ARG A 264 -4.27 1.80 21.30
CA ARG A 264 -2.80 1.95 21.33
C ARG A 264 -2.29 3.17 20.56
N GLY A 265 -3.17 3.97 19.94
CA GLY A 265 -2.73 5.06 19.07
C GLY A 265 -1.90 4.59 17.87
N HIS A 266 -1.00 5.45 17.36
CA HIS A 266 -0.07 5.08 16.30
C HIS A 266 1.06 4.20 16.83
N VAL A 267 1.21 3.01 16.26
CA VAL A 267 2.26 2.06 16.67
C VAL A 267 3.35 2.00 15.60
N TRP A 268 4.59 2.21 15.99
CA TRP A 268 5.77 2.14 15.14
C TRP A 268 6.38 0.73 15.06
N ASP A 269 6.35 0.02 16.17
CA ASP A 269 6.85 -1.35 16.28
C ASP A 269 5.72 -2.37 16.09
N MET A 270 5.36 -2.59 14.84
CA MET A 270 4.32 -3.55 14.49
C MET A 270 4.70 -5.00 14.82
N PRO A 271 5.96 -5.47 14.68
CA PRO A 271 6.35 -6.79 15.15
C PRO A 271 6.08 -7.01 16.64
N ALA A 272 6.40 -6.03 17.50
CA ALA A 272 6.10 -6.11 18.93
C ALA A 272 4.58 -6.23 19.18
N LEU A 273 3.77 -5.34 18.56
CA LEU A 273 2.33 -5.39 18.69
C LEU A 273 1.73 -6.73 18.21
N LEU A 274 2.14 -7.21 17.04
CA LEU A 274 1.64 -8.49 16.49
C LEU A 274 2.05 -9.68 17.35
N SER A 275 3.13 -9.56 18.10
CA SER A 275 3.53 -10.60 19.06
C SER A 275 2.64 -10.68 20.29
N GLU A 276 1.84 -9.66 20.59
CA GLU A 276 0.95 -9.59 21.75
C GLU A 276 -0.47 -10.08 21.46
N VAL A 277 -0.81 -10.34 20.20
CA VAL A 277 -2.18 -10.63 19.77
C VAL A 277 -2.34 -12.04 19.20
N ASP A 278 -3.58 -12.52 19.11
CA ASP A 278 -3.91 -13.87 18.67
C ASP A 278 -4.59 -13.89 17.30
N VAL A 279 -5.32 -12.83 16.95
CA VAL A 279 -6.09 -12.70 15.70
C VAL A 279 -5.97 -11.28 15.18
N VAL A 280 -5.82 -11.12 13.88
CA VAL A 280 -5.91 -9.81 13.22
C VAL A 280 -7.16 -9.74 12.36
N VAL A 281 -7.93 -8.68 12.61
CA VAL A 281 -9.20 -8.40 11.93
C VAL A 281 -9.08 -7.12 11.12
N LEU A 282 -9.47 -7.15 9.85
CA LEU A 282 -9.53 -5.97 8.98
C LEU A 282 -10.77 -6.04 8.08
N PRO A 283 -11.95 -5.59 8.55
CA PRO A 283 -13.21 -5.67 7.81
C PRO A 283 -13.39 -4.49 6.84
N SER A 284 -12.35 -4.15 6.10
CA SER A 284 -12.30 -3.00 5.18
C SER A 284 -13.30 -3.14 4.04
N TYR A 285 -13.82 -1.99 3.57
CA TYR A 285 -14.71 -1.93 2.42
C TYR A 285 -13.98 -2.01 1.07
N ARG A 286 -12.70 -1.68 1.03
CA ARG A 286 -11.79 -1.83 -0.13
C ARG A 286 -10.35 -1.60 0.29
N GLU A 287 -9.42 -2.35 -0.30
CA GLU A 287 -7.98 -2.18 -0.15
C GLU A 287 -7.27 -2.26 -1.52
N GLY A 288 -6.06 -1.71 -1.59
CA GLY A 288 -5.13 -2.03 -2.67
C GLY A 288 -4.50 -3.40 -2.43
N LEU A 289 -3.70 -3.49 -1.37
CA LEU A 289 -3.23 -4.70 -0.73
C LEU A 289 -2.89 -4.35 0.73
N PRO A 290 -3.62 -4.85 1.72
CA PRO A 290 -3.48 -4.41 3.11
C PRO A 290 -2.22 -4.97 3.76
N LYS A 291 -1.22 -4.09 3.96
CA LYS A 291 0.09 -4.48 4.52
C LYS A 291 -0.05 -5.11 5.91
N THR A 292 -0.95 -4.60 6.75
CA THR A 292 -1.18 -5.14 8.10
C THR A 292 -1.60 -6.61 8.08
N LEU A 293 -2.44 -7.03 7.12
CA LEU A 293 -2.80 -8.44 6.99
C LEU A 293 -1.60 -9.30 6.56
N ILE A 294 -0.73 -8.77 5.68
CA ILE A 294 0.48 -9.51 5.27
C ILE A 294 1.48 -9.60 6.42
N GLU A 295 1.66 -8.53 7.20
CA GLU A 295 2.50 -8.52 8.39
C GLU A 295 1.99 -9.53 9.43
N ALA A 296 0.68 -9.58 9.65
CA ALA A 296 0.05 -10.56 10.52
C ALA A 296 0.19 -12.00 10.00
N ALA A 297 0.00 -12.20 8.69
CA ALA A 297 0.25 -13.49 8.04
C ALA A 297 1.70 -13.95 8.23
N ALA A 298 2.67 -13.05 8.04
CA ALA A 298 4.08 -13.33 8.28
C ALA A 298 4.38 -13.72 9.73
N CYS A 299 3.59 -13.25 10.70
CA CYS A 299 3.66 -13.64 12.11
C CYS A 299 2.87 -14.93 12.44
N ALA A 300 2.35 -15.65 11.44
CA ALA A 300 1.50 -16.83 11.59
C ALA A 300 0.21 -16.56 12.41
N LEU A 301 -0.35 -15.34 12.31
CA LEU A 301 -1.61 -15.00 12.94
C LEU A 301 -2.79 -15.33 12.00
N PRO A 302 -3.89 -15.91 12.51
CA PRO A 302 -5.12 -16.05 11.75
C PRO A 302 -5.70 -14.69 11.39
N LEU A 303 -6.23 -14.61 10.18
CA LEU A 303 -6.76 -13.39 9.60
C LEU A 303 -8.27 -13.47 9.44
N VAL A 304 -8.99 -12.41 9.83
CA VAL A 304 -10.39 -12.22 9.50
C VAL A 304 -10.49 -10.93 8.67
N THR A 305 -11.04 -11.02 7.47
CA THR A 305 -11.17 -9.88 6.58
C THR A 305 -12.42 -9.96 5.71
N THR A 306 -12.69 -8.93 4.93
CA THR A 306 -13.84 -8.91 4.02
C THR A 306 -13.48 -9.48 2.64
N ASP A 307 -14.50 -9.98 1.94
CA ASP A 307 -14.37 -10.44 0.55
C ASP A 307 -14.43 -9.26 -0.43
N VAL A 308 -13.37 -8.43 -0.39
CA VAL A 308 -13.22 -7.25 -1.25
C VAL A 308 -11.86 -7.25 -1.93
N PRO A 309 -11.68 -6.46 -3.01
CA PRO A 309 -10.37 -6.31 -3.65
C PRO A 309 -9.27 -5.97 -2.65
N GLY A 310 -8.10 -6.56 -2.85
CA GLY A 310 -6.95 -6.43 -1.96
C GLY A 310 -6.99 -7.31 -0.73
N CYS A 311 -8.11 -7.40 -0.02
CA CYS A 311 -8.27 -8.31 1.13
C CYS A 311 -8.29 -9.78 0.67
N ARG A 312 -9.04 -10.10 -0.39
CA ARG A 312 -9.09 -11.46 -0.96
C ARG A 312 -7.77 -11.90 -1.59
N GLU A 313 -6.88 -10.96 -1.88
CA GLU A 313 -5.53 -11.29 -2.34
C GLU A 313 -4.65 -11.83 -1.20
N VAL A 314 -4.90 -11.40 0.03
CA VAL A 314 -4.18 -11.89 1.21
C VAL A 314 -4.82 -13.16 1.75
N VAL A 315 -6.15 -13.17 1.93
CA VAL A 315 -6.91 -14.37 2.28
C VAL A 315 -7.59 -14.90 1.02
N SER A 316 -6.93 -15.80 0.29
CA SER A 316 -7.42 -16.25 -1.02
C SER A 316 -8.35 -17.44 -0.92
N LYS A 317 -8.13 -18.28 0.07
CA LYS A 317 -8.91 -19.49 0.31
C LYS A 317 -9.62 -19.39 1.66
N ASN A 318 -10.89 -18.98 1.59
CA ASN A 318 -11.72 -18.85 2.79
C ASN A 318 -11.79 -20.16 3.57
N GLY A 319 -11.47 -20.12 4.88
CA GLY A 319 -11.44 -21.28 5.75
C GLY A 319 -10.13 -22.11 5.69
N GLU A 320 -9.18 -21.76 4.79
CA GLU A 320 -7.87 -22.42 4.70
C GLU A 320 -6.71 -21.50 5.14
N ASP A 321 -6.62 -20.27 4.58
CA ASP A 321 -5.56 -19.28 4.84
C ASP A 321 -6.06 -18.02 5.60
N GLY A 322 -7.29 -18.09 6.10
CA GLY A 322 -7.98 -17.06 6.86
C GLY A 322 -9.49 -17.17 6.70
N LEU A 323 -10.24 -16.24 7.30
CA LEU A 323 -11.68 -16.14 7.18
C LEU A 323 -12.07 -14.88 6.43
N ARG A 324 -12.94 -15.03 5.41
CA ARG A 324 -13.53 -13.90 4.69
C ARG A 324 -15.00 -13.79 5.02
N VAL A 325 -15.43 -12.58 5.35
CA VAL A 325 -16.83 -12.23 5.64
C VAL A 325 -17.36 -11.25 4.61
N PRO A 326 -18.68 -11.15 4.42
CA PRO A 326 -19.26 -10.11 3.57
C PRO A 326 -18.92 -8.70 4.10
N VAL A 327 -18.79 -7.75 3.18
CA VAL A 327 -18.55 -6.35 3.54
C VAL A 327 -19.78 -5.74 4.24
N ARG A 328 -19.56 -4.97 5.30
CA ARG A 328 -20.62 -4.34 6.13
C ARG A 328 -21.54 -5.34 6.82
N ASP A 329 -21.04 -6.50 7.13
CA ASP A 329 -21.77 -7.55 7.84
C ASP A 329 -21.11 -7.79 9.22
N SER A 330 -21.64 -7.12 10.24
CA SER A 330 -21.17 -7.25 11.62
C SER A 330 -21.54 -8.60 12.23
N VAL A 331 -22.59 -9.26 11.74
CA VAL A 331 -23.01 -10.58 12.24
C VAL A 331 -21.99 -11.63 11.78
N ALA A 332 -21.71 -11.68 10.48
CA ALA A 332 -20.69 -12.60 9.94
C ALA A 332 -19.30 -12.34 10.55
N LEU A 333 -18.95 -11.07 10.83
CA LEU A 333 -17.71 -10.75 11.53
C LEU A 333 -17.71 -11.27 12.97
N THR A 334 -18.80 -11.12 13.68
CA THR A 334 -18.99 -11.67 15.05
C THR A 334 -18.83 -13.17 15.06
N ASP A 335 -19.49 -13.87 14.12
CA ASP A 335 -19.43 -15.34 14.00
C ASP A 335 -18.00 -15.83 13.69
N ALA A 336 -17.28 -15.12 12.83
CA ALA A 336 -15.89 -15.45 12.53
C ALA A 336 -14.97 -15.29 13.76
N ILE A 337 -15.14 -14.22 14.55
CA ILE A 337 -14.35 -14.03 15.77
C ILE A 337 -14.75 -15.06 16.83
N ARG A 338 -16.04 -15.34 16.98
CA ARG A 338 -16.56 -16.36 17.89
C ARG A 338 -15.97 -17.74 17.59
N LEU A 339 -15.97 -18.13 16.32
CA LEU A 339 -15.36 -19.39 15.84
C LEU A 339 -13.90 -19.52 16.26
N LEU A 340 -13.12 -18.44 16.12
CA LEU A 340 -11.71 -18.43 16.50
C LEU A 340 -11.50 -18.40 18.03
N ASP A 341 -12.45 -17.85 18.78
CA ASP A 341 -12.45 -17.93 20.24
C ASP A 341 -12.74 -19.36 20.74
N ASP A 342 -13.66 -20.03 20.09
CA ASP A 342 -14.07 -21.40 20.45
C ASP A 342 -13.05 -22.48 19.99
N ASP A 343 -12.33 -22.22 18.88
CA ASP A 343 -11.36 -23.20 18.29
C ASP A 343 -9.96 -22.60 18.13
N ARG A 344 -9.13 -22.77 19.16
CA ARG A 344 -7.71 -22.34 19.14
C ARG A 344 -6.85 -23.20 18.22
N ALA A 345 -7.26 -24.41 17.90
CA ALA A 345 -6.55 -25.26 16.94
C ALA A 345 -6.75 -24.74 15.51
N LEU A 346 -7.96 -24.26 15.20
CA LEU A 346 -8.26 -23.58 13.94
C LEU A 346 -7.43 -22.29 13.81
N CYS A 347 -7.26 -21.49 14.87
CA CYS A 347 -6.37 -20.32 14.84
C CYS A 347 -4.97 -20.67 14.37
N ARG A 348 -4.36 -21.72 14.94
CA ARG A 348 -3.03 -22.18 14.56
C ARG A 348 -2.98 -22.67 13.10
N LYS A 349 -3.96 -23.46 12.69
CA LYS A 349 -4.06 -23.97 11.32
C LYS A 349 -4.10 -22.83 10.29
N LEU A 350 -5.01 -21.87 10.48
CA LEU A 350 -5.17 -20.72 9.59
C LEU A 350 -3.93 -19.83 9.60
N GLY A 351 -3.36 -19.56 10.76
CA GLY A 351 -2.15 -18.75 10.90
C GLY A 351 -0.93 -19.36 10.19
N ASN A 352 -0.72 -20.68 10.32
CA ASN A 352 0.35 -21.37 9.62
C ASN A 352 0.19 -21.32 8.08
N ALA A 353 -1.04 -21.50 7.59
CA ALA A 353 -1.33 -21.39 6.17
C ALA A 353 -1.14 -19.96 5.65
N ALA A 354 -1.59 -18.96 6.42
CA ALA A 354 -1.35 -17.54 6.10
C ALA A 354 0.15 -17.24 6.02
N ARG A 355 0.96 -17.75 6.97
CA ARG A 355 2.42 -17.58 6.93
C ARG A 355 3.07 -18.23 5.73
N ALA A 356 2.73 -19.47 5.42
CA ALA A 356 3.26 -20.16 4.25
C ALA A 356 3.04 -19.31 2.99
N ARG A 357 1.88 -18.68 2.89
CA ARG A 357 1.54 -17.80 1.80
C ARG A 357 2.31 -16.46 1.85
N ALA A 358 2.48 -15.87 3.02
CA ALA A 358 3.29 -14.66 3.17
C ALA A 358 4.72 -14.86 2.68
N LEU A 359 5.34 -15.98 3.04
CA LEU A 359 6.68 -16.35 2.61
C LEU A 359 6.80 -16.58 1.10
N SER A 360 5.78 -17.18 0.47
CA SER A 360 5.84 -17.55 -0.95
C SER A 360 5.40 -16.46 -1.91
N GLU A 361 4.58 -15.49 -1.46
CA GLU A 361 3.99 -14.50 -2.36
C GLU A 361 4.29 -13.04 -1.97
N PHE A 362 4.45 -12.74 -0.67
CA PHE A 362 4.47 -11.38 -0.14
C PHE A 362 5.80 -10.99 0.53
N ASP A 363 6.79 -11.89 0.56
CA ASP A 363 8.13 -11.53 1.02
C ASP A 363 8.68 -10.36 0.20
N GLU A 364 9.30 -9.37 0.86
CA GLU A 364 9.76 -8.16 0.17
C GLU A 364 10.79 -8.44 -0.92
N ASN A 365 11.61 -9.47 -0.80
CA ASN A 365 12.58 -9.85 -1.83
C ASN A 365 11.88 -10.32 -3.10
N ILE A 366 10.77 -11.05 -2.99
CA ILE A 366 9.96 -11.48 -4.14
C ILE A 366 9.37 -10.26 -4.86
N VAL A 367 8.81 -9.33 -4.09
CA VAL A 367 8.19 -8.10 -4.63
C VAL A 367 9.23 -7.17 -5.26
N ILE A 368 10.37 -6.99 -4.60
CA ILE A 368 11.49 -6.19 -5.11
C ILE A 368 12.04 -6.80 -6.40
N ASN A 369 12.28 -8.12 -6.45
CA ASN A 369 12.79 -8.79 -7.65
C ASN A 369 11.82 -8.63 -8.83
N LYS A 370 10.50 -8.78 -8.62
CA LYS A 370 9.49 -8.51 -9.65
C LYS A 370 9.51 -7.04 -10.12
N THR A 371 9.73 -6.11 -9.20
CA THR A 371 9.84 -4.68 -9.53
C THR A 371 11.10 -4.40 -10.36
N LEU A 372 12.23 -5.02 -10.02
CA LEU A 372 13.50 -4.89 -10.76
C LEU A 372 13.42 -5.51 -12.17
N LEU A 373 12.65 -6.57 -12.36
CA LEU A 373 12.38 -7.09 -13.71
C LEU A 373 11.70 -6.05 -14.60
N VAL A 374 10.72 -5.31 -14.06
CA VAL A 374 10.07 -4.21 -14.80
C VAL A 374 11.07 -3.06 -15.08
N TYR A 375 11.97 -2.76 -14.14
CA TYR A 375 13.02 -1.76 -14.36
C TYR A 375 13.92 -2.17 -15.51
N ASN A 376 14.40 -3.42 -15.49
CA ASN A 376 15.31 -3.94 -16.52
C ASN A 376 14.62 -3.99 -17.89
N GLU A 377 13.35 -4.39 -17.96
CA GLU A 377 12.55 -4.38 -19.19
C GLU A 377 12.50 -2.98 -19.82
N LEU A 378 12.16 -1.96 -19.03
CA LEU A 378 12.03 -0.60 -19.53
C LEU A 378 13.37 0.03 -19.89
N LEU A 379 14.41 -0.22 -19.10
CA LEU A 379 15.76 0.32 -19.35
C LEU A 379 16.45 -0.35 -20.54
N ALA A 380 16.23 -1.66 -20.78
CA ALA A 380 16.73 -2.37 -21.94
C ALA A 380 16.07 -1.90 -23.24
N ALA A 381 14.73 -1.73 -23.22
CA ALA A 381 13.99 -1.20 -24.37
C ALA A 381 14.51 0.18 -24.83
N GLN A 382 14.97 1.02 -23.91
CA GLN A 382 15.55 2.34 -24.24
C GLN A 382 16.94 2.25 -24.87
N MET A 383 17.71 1.20 -24.56
CA MET A 383 19.04 1.00 -25.18
C MET A 383 18.92 0.50 -26.62
N GLY A 384 17.97 -0.39 -26.91
CA GLY A 384 17.70 -0.86 -28.28
C GLY A 384 17.24 0.27 -29.21
N PHE A 385 16.38 1.19 -28.74
CA PHE A 385 16.01 2.37 -29.50
C PHE A 385 17.16 3.37 -29.75
N ALA A 386 18.14 3.43 -28.83
CA ALA A 386 19.31 4.29 -29.00
C ALA A 386 20.28 3.74 -30.05
N ASP A 387 20.43 2.42 -30.12
CA ASP A 387 21.31 1.76 -31.12
C ASP A 387 20.68 1.82 -32.51
N ASP A 388 19.37 1.67 -32.65
CA ASP A 388 18.67 1.80 -33.94
C ASP A 388 18.68 3.26 -34.46
N ALA A 389 18.57 4.25 -33.59
CA ALA A 389 18.64 5.66 -33.97
C ALA A 389 20.08 6.12 -34.35
N ALA A 390 21.11 5.41 -33.86
CA ALA A 390 22.51 5.65 -34.21
C ALA A 390 22.94 4.93 -35.50
N ALA A 391 22.14 3.99 -35.99
CA ALA A 391 22.40 3.14 -37.16
C ALA A 391 21.83 3.69 -38.48
N GLU A 392 21.08 4.79 -38.48
CA GLU A 392 20.67 5.44 -39.73
C GLU A 392 21.86 6.17 -40.33
N PRO A 393 22.40 5.72 -41.46
CA PRO A 393 23.49 6.42 -42.13
C PRO A 393 22.96 7.69 -42.77
N ASP A 394 23.71 8.77 -42.55
CA ASP A 394 23.57 10.08 -43.20
C ASP A 394 23.52 9.95 -44.73
N GLY A 395 22.32 9.72 -45.23
CA GLY A 395 22.05 9.62 -46.67
C GLY A 395 21.80 10.96 -47.28
N ARG A 396 22.86 11.76 -47.38
CA ARG A 396 22.90 12.91 -48.33
C ARG A 396 24.14 12.79 -49.20
N ALA A 397 23.94 12.31 -50.39
CA ALA A 397 24.75 12.60 -51.54
C ALA A 397 23.88 13.30 -52.59
#